data_ffbc3f5ac5c0e3de274f098eb6cd3b6e
#
_entry.id   ffbc3f5ac5c0e3de274f098eb6cd3b6e
#
_cell.length_a   1.000
_cell.length_b   1.000
_cell.length_c   1.000
_cell.angle_alpha   90.00
_cell.angle_beta   90.00
_cell.angle_gamma   90.00
#
_symmetry.space_group_name_H-M   'P 1'
#
loop_
_entity.id
_entity.type
_entity.pdbx_description
1 polymer ?
#
loop_
_entity_poly.entity_id
_entity_poly.type
_entity_poly.pdbx_seq_one_letter_code
_entity_poly.pdbx_strand_id
1 'polypeptide(L)'
;DGDYSVLGGGYQNCIDSNYGFIGGGYSNAISGLCSTIVGGYNNCITSNFGSTGGGSGNCITGACSTIAGGYANNIIGSNCGAIIGGRENDIISGGGDTIGGGKQNIITNDTVEFSGNFIGSGGANVITNSTRATIGGGASNQITAGVTNEAHNTIAGGAINCLVNAGCSFVGGGYDNCINTATNSAILGGCENTITQNNSFIIGSGITSQGACTTFVNNLAFFAHGNQTPSIGTANTAGELIYVGSTTVTAGNVYYLAEPSAGTSVWLLADADAASSSTNMLAMAAGSGASNAVGMLIRGFARFTSVFGLTGTTIGSPLYLSTTAGGITPGPPSGTGDVVRVVGHVIDDATEVIYFNPDGAWVEIA
;
A
#
# COMPACT_ATOMS: atom_id res chain seq x y z
N ASP A 1 37.26 -39.21 -13.37
CA ASP A 1 36.45 -40.39 -12.97
C ASP A 1 36.23 -40.34 -11.46
N GLY A 2 35.10 -39.79 -11.03
CA GLY A 2 34.74 -39.71 -9.61
C GLY A 2 34.30 -41.08 -9.05
N ASP A 3 34.70 -41.38 -7.79
CA ASP A 3 34.26 -42.61 -7.11
C ASP A 3 32.74 -42.59 -6.90
N TYR A 4 32.09 -43.73 -7.11
CA TYR A 4 30.64 -43.92 -6.95
C TYR A 4 29.76 -43.02 -7.82
N SER A 5 30.29 -42.57 -8.96
CA SER A 5 29.53 -41.73 -9.89
C SER A 5 28.85 -42.59 -10.97
N VAL A 6 27.72 -42.11 -11.49
CA VAL A 6 26.91 -42.81 -12.49
C VAL A 6 26.70 -41.95 -13.72
N LEU A 7 27.11 -42.45 -14.89
CA LEU A 7 26.80 -41.86 -16.18
C LEU A 7 25.90 -42.85 -16.95
N GLY A 8 24.62 -42.51 -17.13
CA GLY A 8 23.62 -43.42 -17.73
C GLY A 8 23.72 -43.54 -19.25
N GLY A 9 24.43 -42.62 -19.92
CA GLY A 9 24.66 -42.69 -21.38
C GLY A 9 24.79 -41.32 -22.03
N GLY A 10 24.47 -41.22 -23.33
CA GLY A 10 24.54 -39.99 -24.12
C GLY A 10 25.91 -39.75 -24.77
N TYR A 11 26.22 -38.47 -25.05
CA TYR A 11 27.42 -38.06 -25.76
C TYR A 11 28.13 -36.90 -25.09
N GLN A 12 29.42 -36.95 -24.91
CA GLN A 12 30.27 -35.91 -24.30
C GLN A 12 29.85 -35.47 -22.88
N ASN A 13 29.14 -36.30 -22.13
CA ASN A 13 28.86 -36.03 -20.72
C ASN A 13 30.10 -36.31 -19.86
N CYS A 14 30.38 -35.49 -18.87
CA CYS A 14 31.55 -35.60 -18.02
C CYS A 14 31.17 -35.49 -16.53
N ILE A 15 31.66 -36.42 -15.70
CA ILE A 15 31.59 -36.32 -14.24
C ILE A 15 33.02 -36.36 -13.70
N ASP A 16 33.44 -35.25 -13.09
CA ASP A 16 34.76 -35.07 -12.49
C ASP A 16 34.61 -34.82 -10.97
N SER A 17 33.81 -35.66 -10.33
CA SER A 17 33.53 -35.54 -8.88
C SER A 17 32.97 -36.86 -8.33
N ASN A 18 33.06 -37.06 -7.02
CA ASN A 18 32.50 -38.24 -6.36
C ASN A 18 30.97 -38.09 -6.18
N TYR A 19 30.26 -39.21 -6.25
CA TYR A 19 28.82 -39.31 -6.08
C TYR A 19 28.01 -38.44 -7.06
N GLY A 20 28.57 -38.19 -8.26
CA GLY A 20 27.88 -37.48 -9.33
C GLY A 20 26.91 -38.39 -10.10
N PHE A 21 25.79 -37.84 -10.57
CA PHE A 21 24.84 -38.55 -11.42
C PHE A 21 24.50 -37.77 -12.68
N ILE A 22 24.76 -38.32 -13.86
CA ILE A 22 24.21 -37.82 -15.13
C ILE A 22 23.38 -38.92 -15.75
N GLY A 23 22.04 -38.71 -15.90
CA GLY A 23 21.16 -39.70 -16.49
C GLY A 23 21.36 -39.90 -17.99
N GLY A 24 21.83 -38.87 -18.71
CA GLY A 24 22.13 -38.91 -20.14
C GLY A 24 22.19 -37.54 -20.79
N GLY A 25 22.00 -37.47 -22.12
CA GLY A 25 21.99 -36.22 -22.88
C GLY A 25 23.33 -35.93 -23.58
N TYR A 26 23.60 -34.62 -23.83
CA TYR A 26 24.77 -34.19 -24.60
C TYR A 26 25.53 -33.07 -23.87
N SER A 27 26.83 -33.22 -23.72
CA SER A 27 27.76 -32.24 -23.14
C SER A 27 27.37 -31.72 -21.73
N ASN A 28 26.73 -32.54 -20.90
CA ASN A 28 26.46 -32.19 -19.53
C ASN A 28 27.71 -32.43 -18.66
N ALA A 29 28.00 -31.55 -17.72
CA ALA A 29 29.20 -31.60 -16.89
C ALA A 29 28.93 -31.45 -15.40
N ILE A 30 29.50 -32.29 -14.57
CA ILE A 30 29.49 -32.19 -13.11
C ILE A 30 30.94 -32.26 -12.60
N SER A 31 31.32 -31.19 -11.84
CA SER A 31 32.54 -31.22 -11.02
C SER A 31 32.25 -31.02 -9.53
N GLY A 32 31.01 -30.75 -9.17
CA GLY A 32 30.53 -30.61 -7.78
C GLY A 32 30.19 -31.96 -7.13
N LEU A 33 30.58 -32.14 -5.88
CA LEU A 33 30.36 -33.36 -5.10
C LEU A 33 28.85 -33.62 -4.88
N CYS A 34 28.40 -34.85 -4.95
CA CYS A 34 27.02 -35.27 -4.71
C CYS A 34 25.99 -34.50 -5.55
N SER A 35 26.31 -34.22 -6.79
CA SER A 35 25.48 -33.40 -7.68
C SER A 35 24.78 -34.22 -8.75
N THR A 36 23.65 -33.75 -9.26
CA THR A 36 22.79 -34.49 -10.17
C THR A 36 22.39 -33.68 -11.40
N ILE A 37 22.58 -34.22 -12.60
CA ILE A 37 21.95 -33.76 -13.84
C ILE A 37 21.10 -34.89 -14.39
N VAL A 38 19.77 -34.73 -14.46
CA VAL A 38 18.92 -35.81 -15.00
C VAL A 38 19.16 -36.01 -16.49
N GLY A 39 19.42 -34.95 -17.24
CA GLY A 39 19.76 -35.01 -18.66
C GLY A 39 19.79 -33.65 -19.33
N GLY A 40 19.59 -33.62 -20.68
CA GLY A 40 19.51 -32.37 -21.44
C GLY A 40 20.80 -32.07 -22.23
N TYR A 41 20.99 -30.78 -22.54
CA TYR A 41 22.09 -30.33 -23.40
C TYR A 41 22.92 -29.23 -22.69
N ASN A 42 24.21 -29.44 -22.58
CA ASN A 42 25.17 -28.44 -22.09
C ASN A 42 24.83 -27.84 -20.70
N ASN A 43 24.31 -28.66 -19.80
CA ASN A 43 24.08 -28.23 -18.42
C ASN A 43 25.35 -28.45 -17.58
N CYS A 44 25.59 -27.53 -16.63
CA CYS A 44 26.81 -27.51 -15.83
C CYS A 44 26.54 -27.40 -14.34
N ILE A 45 27.20 -28.22 -13.51
CA ILE A 45 27.20 -28.07 -12.05
C ILE A 45 28.65 -28.13 -11.57
N THR A 46 29.13 -27.02 -11.00
CA THR A 46 30.51 -26.99 -10.45
C THR A 46 30.54 -26.95 -8.92
N SER A 47 29.39 -26.76 -8.28
CA SER A 47 29.25 -26.71 -6.82
C SER A 47 28.73 -28.02 -6.24
N ASN A 48 28.89 -28.19 -4.92
CA ASN A 48 28.42 -29.37 -4.21
C ASN A 48 26.90 -29.35 -4.00
N PHE A 49 26.30 -30.55 -4.02
CA PHE A 49 24.87 -30.75 -3.79
C PHE A 49 23.95 -29.97 -4.74
N GLY A 50 24.44 -29.70 -5.95
CA GLY A 50 23.65 -29.06 -7.01
C GLY A 50 22.73 -30.06 -7.73
N SER A 51 21.58 -29.59 -8.19
CA SER A 51 20.63 -30.41 -8.95
C SER A 51 20.08 -29.70 -10.17
N THR A 52 20.17 -30.33 -11.34
CA THR A 52 19.53 -29.87 -12.58
C THR A 52 18.61 -30.93 -13.13
N GLY A 53 17.31 -30.63 -13.28
CA GLY A 53 16.33 -31.57 -13.85
C GLY A 53 16.48 -31.80 -15.35
N GLY A 54 17.12 -30.86 -16.06
CA GLY A 54 17.35 -30.98 -17.51
C GLY A 54 17.35 -29.63 -18.21
N GLY A 55 16.91 -29.62 -19.49
CA GLY A 55 16.92 -28.42 -20.31
C GLY A 55 18.21 -28.17 -21.05
N SER A 56 18.54 -26.92 -21.34
CA SER A 56 19.72 -26.58 -22.10
C SER A 56 20.48 -25.37 -21.55
N GLY A 57 21.78 -25.53 -21.36
CA GLY A 57 22.67 -24.44 -20.99
C GLY A 57 22.45 -23.91 -19.55
N ASN A 58 21.84 -24.67 -18.66
CA ASN A 58 21.65 -24.29 -17.28
C ASN A 58 22.94 -24.51 -16.48
N CYS A 59 23.32 -23.55 -15.62
CA CYS A 59 24.58 -23.64 -14.87
C CYS A 59 24.40 -23.35 -13.38
N ILE A 60 24.98 -24.19 -12.51
CA ILE A 60 24.95 -24.03 -11.06
C ILE A 60 26.40 -23.97 -10.54
N THR A 61 26.75 -22.81 -9.93
CA THR A 61 28.01 -22.66 -9.20
C THR A 61 27.80 -22.39 -7.70
N GLY A 62 26.55 -22.27 -7.24
CA GLY A 62 26.18 -22.14 -5.84
C GLY A 62 25.84 -23.49 -5.20
N ALA A 63 26.31 -23.73 -3.98
CA ALA A 63 26.07 -24.99 -3.29
C ALA A 63 24.60 -25.19 -2.87
N CYS A 64 24.17 -26.45 -2.80
CA CYS A 64 22.79 -26.80 -2.37
C CYS A 64 21.68 -26.17 -3.25
N SER A 65 21.99 -25.85 -4.49
CA SER A 65 21.09 -25.09 -5.37
C SER A 65 20.43 -25.99 -6.42
N THR A 66 19.28 -25.53 -6.92
CA THR A 66 18.48 -26.35 -7.86
C THR A 66 17.99 -25.53 -9.05
N ILE A 67 18.18 -26.06 -10.26
CA ILE A 67 17.49 -25.61 -11.48
C ILE A 67 16.62 -26.75 -11.97
N ALA A 68 15.28 -26.65 -11.90
CA ALA A 68 14.44 -27.77 -12.34
C ALA A 68 14.47 -27.99 -13.86
N GLY A 69 14.77 -26.93 -14.63
CA GLY A 69 14.95 -27.03 -16.08
C GLY A 69 14.93 -25.70 -16.79
N GLY A 70 14.66 -25.71 -18.11
CA GLY A 70 14.57 -24.50 -18.92
C GLY A 70 15.80 -24.27 -19.81
N TYR A 71 16.01 -22.98 -20.18
CA TYR A 71 17.08 -22.59 -21.08
C TYR A 71 17.96 -21.49 -20.50
N ALA A 72 19.25 -21.73 -20.41
CA ALA A 72 20.26 -20.73 -20.00
C ALA A 72 19.92 -20.03 -18.66
N ASN A 73 19.42 -20.79 -17.68
CA ASN A 73 19.22 -20.28 -16.33
C ASN A 73 20.49 -20.50 -15.50
N ASN A 74 20.87 -19.53 -14.68
CA ASN A 74 22.12 -19.60 -13.93
C ASN A 74 21.94 -19.32 -12.45
N ILE A 75 22.61 -20.11 -11.60
CA ILE A 75 22.78 -19.81 -10.16
C ILE A 75 24.28 -19.69 -9.92
N ILE A 76 24.75 -18.45 -9.74
CA ILE A 76 26.17 -18.10 -9.67
C ILE A 76 26.52 -17.65 -8.26
N GLY A 77 27.32 -18.45 -7.52
CA GLY A 77 27.80 -18.10 -6.19
C GLY A 77 26.72 -18.00 -5.10
N SER A 78 25.45 -18.24 -5.43
CA SER A 78 24.34 -18.23 -4.47
C SER A 78 24.13 -19.61 -3.87
N ASN A 79 24.15 -19.72 -2.54
CA ASN A 79 23.85 -20.97 -1.84
C ASN A 79 22.35 -21.15 -1.61
N CYS A 80 21.86 -22.38 -1.74
CA CYS A 80 20.44 -22.71 -1.58
C CYS A 80 19.52 -21.92 -2.52
N GLY A 81 20.02 -21.49 -3.68
CA GLY A 81 19.23 -20.82 -4.71
C GLY A 81 18.34 -21.78 -5.48
N ALA A 82 17.19 -21.33 -5.95
CA ALA A 82 16.28 -22.16 -6.75
C ALA A 82 15.73 -21.40 -7.97
N ILE A 83 15.84 -22.02 -9.15
CA ILE A 83 15.16 -21.60 -10.38
C ILE A 83 14.28 -22.76 -10.85
N ILE A 84 12.94 -22.56 -10.84
CA ILE A 84 12.03 -23.65 -11.20
C ILE A 84 11.98 -23.88 -12.71
N GLY A 85 12.26 -22.83 -13.51
CA GLY A 85 12.36 -22.98 -14.96
C GLY A 85 12.44 -21.65 -15.69
N GLY A 86 12.03 -21.67 -16.96
CA GLY A 86 12.04 -20.46 -17.78
C GLY A 86 13.30 -20.29 -18.62
N ARG A 87 13.61 -19.05 -18.96
CA ARG A 87 14.69 -18.73 -19.87
C ARG A 87 15.53 -17.54 -19.40
N GLU A 88 16.84 -17.73 -19.37
CA GLU A 88 17.78 -16.64 -19.07
C GLU A 88 17.48 -15.96 -17.70
N ASN A 89 17.10 -16.76 -16.70
CA ASN A 89 16.91 -16.26 -15.33
C ASN A 89 18.19 -16.47 -14.53
N ASP A 90 18.59 -15.47 -13.75
CA ASP A 90 19.86 -15.48 -13.05
C ASP A 90 19.68 -15.19 -11.54
N ILE A 91 20.30 -16.01 -10.69
CA ILE A 91 20.51 -15.73 -9.27
C ILE A 91 22.03 -15.59 -9.06
N ILE A 92 22.47 -14.40 -8.68
CA ILE A 92 23.89 -14.04 -8.56
C ILE A 92 24.20 -13.65 -7.12
N SER A 93 25.03 -14.43 -6.45
CA SER A 93 25.42 -14.25 -5.04
C SER A 93 24.22 -14.30 -4.07
N GLY A 94 24.44 -14.13 -2.76
CA GLY A 94 23.39 -14.26 -1.74
C GLY A 94 23.07 -15.70 -1.38
N GLY A 95 21.87 -15.95 -0.83
CA GLY A 95 21.42 -17.29 -0.46
C GLY A 95 19.93 -17.38 -0.15
N GLY A 96 19.34 -18.53 -0.45
CA GLY A 96 17.91 -18.78 -0.23
C GLY A 96 16.99 -18.05 -1.20
N ASP A 97 17.49 -17.52 -2.30
CA ASP A 97 16.73 -16.79 -3.30
C ASP A 97 16.01 -17.74 -4.25
N THR A 98 14.85 -17.32 -4.75
CA THR A 98 14.05 -18.14 -5.65
C THR A 98 13.48 -17.34 -6.82
N ILE A 99 13.62 -17.91 -8.04
CA ILE A 99 12.90 -17.46 -9.23
C ILE A 99 11.98 -18.59 -9.68
N GLY A 100 10.66 -18.35 -9.67
CA GLY A 100 9.65 -19.33 -10.07
C GLY A 100 9.66 -19.63 -11.58
N GLY A 101 10.11 -18.68 -12.40
CA GLY A 101 10.22 -18.88 -13.85
C GLY A 101 10.21 -17.58 -14.63
N GLY A 102 9.72 -17.63 -15.89
CA GLY A 102 9.66 -16.48 -16.77
C GLY A 102 10.92 -16.29 -17.60
N LYS A 103 11.22 -15.04 -17.95
CA LYS A 103 12.34 -14.71 -18.83
C LYS A 103 13.16 -13.53 -18.31
N GLN A 104 14.47 -13.70 -18.23
CA GLN A 104 15.41 -12.63 -17.90
C GLN A 104 15.14 -11.96 -16.53
N ASN A 105 14.63 -12.73 -15.56
CA ASN A 105 14.51 -12.25 -14.21
C ASN A 105 15.84 -12.41 -13.47
N ILE A 106 16.22 -11.43 -12.67
CA ILE A 106 17.53 -11.38 -12.03
C ILE A 106 17.40 -11.09 -10.53
N ILE A 107 18.06 -11.88 -9.70
CA ILE A 107 18.30 -11.57 -8.29
C ILE A 107 19.81 -11.47 -8.08
N THR A 108 20.28 -10.31 -7.60
CA THR A 108 21.71 -10.07 -7.34
C THR A 108 21.93 -9.51 -5.96
N ASN A 109 22.78 -10.14 -5.14
CA ASN A 109 23.08 -9.69 -3.79
C ASN A 109 24.59 -9.79 -3.51
N ASP A 110 25.25 -8.63 -3.46
CA ASP A 110 26.72 -8.59 -3.31
C ASP A 110 27.20 -8.76 -1.85
N THR A 111 26.34 -8.60 -0.85
CA THR A 111 26.75 -8.43 0.56
C THR A 111 26.01 -9.28 1.59
N VAL A 112 25.04 -10.09 1.22
CA VAL A 112 24.16 -10.79 2.17
C VAL A 112 24.22 -12.30 1.97
N GLU A 113 24.62 -13.04 3.00
CA GLU A 113 24.77 -14.50 2.96
C GLU A 113 23.41 -15.23 2.84
N PHE A 114 22.34 -14.68 3.41
CA PHE A 114 20.97 -15.18 3.28
C PHE A 114 20.00 -14.03 2.99
N SER A 115 19.65 -13.86 1.75
CA SER A 115 18.78 -12.76 1.29
C SER A 115 17.30 -13.13 1.28
N GLY A 116 16.95 -14.35 0.88
CA GLY A 116 15.58 -14.86 0.87
C GLY A 116 14.64 -14.07 -0.03
N ASN A 117 15.10 -13.61 -1.19
CA ASN A 117 14.31 -12.89 -2.16
C ASN A 117 13.51 -13.81 -3.07
N PHE A 118 12.41 -13.31 -3.60
CA PHE A 118 11.54 -14.08 -4.46
C PHE A 118 11.07 -13.28 -5.69
N ILE A 119 11.25 -13.86 -6.87
CA ILE A 119 10.56 -13.44 -8.10
C ILE A 119 9.66 -14.58 -8.56
N GLY A 120 8.32 -14.34 -8.57
CA GLY A 120 7.38 -15.41 -8.96
C GLY A 120 7.52 -15.82 -10.43
N SER A 121 7.44 -14.86 -11.34
CA SER A 121 7.62 -15.08 -12.78
C SER A 121 7.63 -13.74 -13.54
N GLY A 122 7.39 -13.77 -14.86
CA GLY A 122 7.32 -12.57 -15.70
C GLY A 122 8.58 -12.33 -16.50
N GLY A 123 8.84 -11.09 -16.86
CA GLY A 123 9.98 -10.77 -17.72
C GLY A 123 10.81 -9.60 -17.24
N ALA A 124 12.11 -9.75 -17.23
CA ALA A 124 13.07 -8.69 -16.89
C ALA A 124 12.82 -8.02 -15.52
N ASN A 125 12.29 -8.75 -14.54
CA ASN A 125 12.16 -8.27 -13.18
C ASN A 125 13.50 -8.39 -12.44
N VAL A 126 13.85 -7.41 -11.62
CA VAL A 126 15.17 -7.33 -11.00
C VAL A 126 15.07 -7.05 -9.50
N ILE A 127 15.76 -7.84 -8.69
CA ILE A 127 15.99 -7.55 -7.27
C ILE A 127 17.49 -7.40 -7.05
N THR A 128 17.93 -6.26 -6.52
CA THR A 128 19.34 -5.97 -6.28
C THR A 128 19.60 -5.55 -4.84
N ASN A 129 20.58 -6.16 -4.19
CA ASN A 129 21.07 -5.83 -2.84
C ASN A 129 19.95 -5.69 -1.81
N SER A 130 18.98 -6.59 -1.84
CA SER A 130 17.80 -6.55 -0.98
C SER A 130 17.66 -7.85 -0.18
N THR A 131 16.98 -7.78 0.95
CA THR A 131 16.61 -8.94 1.77
C THR A 131 15.11 -9.06 1.88
N ARG A 132 14.60 -10.30 1.78
CA ARG A 132 13.18 -10.62 1.92
C ARG A 132 12.27 -9.79 1.00
N ALA A 133 12.81 -9.44 -0.17
CA ALA A 133 12.07 -8.72 -1.19
C ALA A 133 11.27 -9.68 -2.08
N THR A 134 10.11 -9.22 -2.52
CA THR A 134 9.24 -10.02 -3.37
C THR A 134 8.77 -9.23 -4.59
N ILE A 135 8.95 -9.82 -5.78
CA ILE A 135 8.25 -9.41 -7.00
C ILE A 135 7.36 -10.56 -7.41
N GLY A 136 6.03 -10.38 -7.33
CA GLY A 136 5.07 -11.44 -7.68
C GLY A 136 5.11 -11.82 -9.16
N GLY A 137 5.39 -10.86 -10.02
CA GLY A 137 5.52 -11.08 -11.47
C GLY A 137 5.47 -9.77 -12.26
N GLY A 138 5.00 -9.84 -13.54
CA GLY A 138 4.90 -8.68 -14.40
C GLY A 138 6.15 -8.45 -15.25
N ALA A 139 6.40 -7.20 -15.66
CA ALA A 139 7.49 -6.89 -16.57
C ALA A 139 8.34 -5.71 -16.09
N SER A 140 9.65 -5.87 -16.08
CA SER A 140 10.62 -4.80 -15.79
C SER A 140 10.37 -4.09 -14.43
N ASN A 141 9.85 -4.81 -13.44
CA ASN A 141 9.74 -4.29 -12.09
C ASN A 141 11.08 -4.39 -11.37
N GLN A 142 11.40 -3.41 -10.55
CA GLN A 142 12.72 -3.32 -9.90
C GLN A 142 12.61 -3.07 -8.39
N ILE A 143 13.33 -3.84 -7.60
CA ILE A 143 13.60 -3.56 -6.19
C ILE A 143 15.10 -3.42 -6.03
N THR A 144 15.55 -2.24 -5.60
CA THR A 144 16.95 -1.99 -5.28
C THR A 144 17.02 -1.43 -3.86
N ALA A 145 17.57 -2.18 -2.93
CA ALA A 145 17.79 -1.67 -1.59
C ALA A 145 19.14 -0.92 -1.51
N GLY A 146 19.18 0.08 -0.63
CA GLY A 146 20.44 0.68 -0.22
C GLY A 146 21.20 -0.23 0.75
N VAL A 147 22.31 0.25 1.25
CA VAL A 147 23.25 -0.46 2.14
C VAL A 147 22.70 -0.88 3.53
N THR A 148 21.42 -0.71 3.81
CA THR A 148 20.78 -1.16 5.05
C THR A 148 19.98 -2.43 4.80
N ASN A 149 20.37 -3.52 5.45
CA ASN A 149 20.03 -4.90 5.17
C ASN A 149 18.57 -5.36 5.42
N GLU A 150 17.60 -4.51 5.67
CA GLU A 150 16.24 -4.93 5.98
C GLU A 150 15.21 -4.22 5.08
N ALA A 151 15.08 -4.70 3.86
CA ALA A 151 14.21 -4.01 2.91
C ALA A 151 12.74 -4.44 3.02
N HIS A 152 12.41 -5.74 3.17
CA HIS A 152 11.03 -6.26 3.23
C HIS A 152 10.09 -5.61 2.21
N ASN A 153 10.58 -5.39 1.00
CA ASN A 153 9.88 -4.66 -0.04
C ASN A 153 9.06 -5.60 -0.91
N THR A 154 7.90 -5.17 -1.37
CA THR A 154 7.07 -5.99 -2.24
C THR A 154 6.51 -5.20 -3.42
N ILE A 155 6.69 -5.73 -4.63
CA ILE A 155 5.92 -5.36 -5.83
C ILE A 155 5.06 -6.57 -6.19
N ALA A 156 3.72 -6.43 -6.11
CA ALA A 156 2.86 -7.57 -6.41
C ALA A 156 2.84 -7.91 -7.91
N GLY A 157 3.02 -6.91 -8.78
CA GLY A 157 3.09 -7.11 -10.23
C GLY A 157 3.07 -5.81 -11.02
N GLY A 158 2.52 -5.86 -12.24
CA GLY A 158 2.47 -4.71 -13.13
C GLY A 158 3.72 -4.55 -14.00
N ALA A 159 3.99 -3.32 -14.45
CA ALA A 159 5.14 -3.06 -15.29
C ALA A 159 5.89 -1.77 -14.90
N ILE A 160 7.20 -1.82 -14.97
CA ILE A 160 8.12 -0.69 -14.72
C ILE A 160 7.97 -0.08 -13.32
N ASN A 161 7.40 -0.81 -12.35
CA ASN A 161 7.30 -0.32 -10.99
C ASN A 161 8.64 -0.43 -10.27
N CYS A 162 8.97 0.55 -9.41
CA CYS A 162 10.23 0.54 -8.71
C CYS A 162 10.14 0.83 -7.19
N LEU A 163 10.97 0.15 -6.43
CA LEU A 163 11.29 0.41 -5.03
C LEU A 163 12.80 0.62 -4.93
N VAL A 164 13.23 1.87 -4.73
CA VAL A 164 14.65 2.24 -4.71
C VAL A 164 15.03 2.82 -3.35
N ASN A 165 15.99 2.23 -2.67
CA ASN A 165 16.39 2.62 -1.31
C ASN A 165 15.19 2.75 -0.36
N ALA A 166 14.16 1.94 -0.60
CA ALA A 166 12.94 1.88 0.19
C ALA A 166 13.04 0.75 1.21
N GLY A 167 12.33 0.86 2.33
CA GLY A 167 12.23 -0.18 3.33
C GLY A 167 10.79 -0.38 3.78
N CYS A 168 10.38 -1.65 3.98
CA CYS A 168 9.02 -2.00 4.41
C CYS A 168 7.93 -1.34 3.54
N SER A 169 8.15 -1.33 2.23
CA SER A 169 7.31 -0.58 1.29
C SER A 169 6.65 -1.51 0.26
N PHE A 170 5.50 -1.07 -0.26
CA PHE A 170 4.64 -1.89 -1.11
C PHE A 170 4.15 -1.15 -2.36
N VAL A 171 4.28 -1.82 -3.52
CA VAL A 171 3.58 -1.42 -4.75
C VAL A 171 2.64 -2.55 -5.16
N GLY A 172 1.34 -2.29 -5.17
CA GLY A 172 0.31 -3.27 -5.51
C GLY A 172 0.29 -3.66 -6.99
N GLY A 173 0.81 -2.79 -7.86
CA GLY A 173 0.89 -3.02 -9.29
C GLY A 173 0.71 -1.74 -10.09
N GLY A 174 0.23 -1.87 -11.33
CA GLY A 174 0.07 -0.73 -12.25
C GLY A 174 1.28 -0.53 -13.14
N TYR A 175 1.48 0.71 -13.58
CA TYR A 175 2.52 1.05 -14.53
C TYR A 175 3.35 2.24 -14.04
N ASP A 176 4.67 2.12 -14.04
CA ASP A 176 5.61 3.21 -13.72
C ASP A 176 5.35 3.90 -12.37
N ASN A 177 5.10 3.09 -11.33
CA ASN A 177 4.97 3.59 -9.96
C ASN A 177 6.30 3.42 -9.22
N CYS A 178 6.74 4.47 -8.52
CA CYS A 178 8.03 4.46 -7.84
C CYS A 178 7.97 4.92 -6.38
N ILE A 179 8.57 4.16 -5.47
CA ILE A 179 8.88 4.60 -4.11
C ILE A 179 10.40 4.74 -4.04
N ASN A 180 10.87 5.97 -3.85
CA ASN A 180 12.28 6.29 -3.86
C ASN A 180 12.71 6.94 -2.54
N THR A 181 13.67 6.32 -1.85
CA THR A 181 14.24 6.78 -0.56
C THR A 181 13.21 6.94 0.57
N ALA A 182 12.05 6.30 0.47
CA ALA A 182 10.98 6.36 1.45
C ALA A 182 10.72 5.00 2.10
N THR A 183 10.42 5.00 3.39
CA THR A 183 10.13 3.79 4.17
C THR A 183 8.67 3.74 4.62
N ASN A 184 8.15 2.52 4.91
CA ASN A 184 6.79 2.30 5.41
C ASN A 184 5.72 2.95 4.52
N SER A 185 5.89 2.88 3.22
CA SER A 185 5.07 3.60 2.25
C SER A 185 4.43 2.64 1.26
N ALA A 186 3.28 3.03 0.69
CA ALA A 186 2.60 2.18 -0.28
C ALA A 186 1.95 2.95 -1.43
N ILE A 187 2.04 2.36 -2.63
CA ILE A 187 1.24 2.72 -3.80
C ILE A 187 0.35 1.53 -4.10
N LEU A 188 -0.98 1.68 -3.97
CA LEU A 188 -1.89 0.55 -4.19
C LEU A 188 -2.05 0.18 -5.67
N GLY A 189 -1.78 1.11 -6.57
CA GLY A 189 -1.84 0.88 -8.02
C GLY A 189 -1.90 2.19 -8.79
N GLY A 190 -2.43 2.15 -10.02
CA GLY A 190 -2.46 3.30 -10.91
C GLY A 190 -1.21 3.40 -11.80
N CYS A 191 -0.93 4.60 -12.29
CA CYS A 191 0.25 4.83 -13.12
C CYS A 191 0.98 6.11 -12.74
N GLU A 192 2.29 6.13 -12.96
CA GLU A 192 3.15 7.33 -12.82
C GLU A 192 3.06 7.98 -11.42
N ASN A 193 2.92 7.18 -10.36
CA ASN A 193 2.92 7.69 -9.00
C ASN A 193 4.33 7.65 -8.40
N THR A 194 4.69 8.68 -7.64
CA THR A 194 6.00 8.76 -6.99
C THR A 194 5.87 9.10 -5.50
N ILE A 195 6.49 8.29 -4.63
CA ILE A 195 6.66 8.58 -3.21
C ILE A 195 8.13 8.83 -2.91
N THR A 196 8.42 9.95 -2.27
CA THR A 196 9.75 10.33 -1.79
C THR A 196 9.80 10.64 -0.28
N GLN A 197 8.67 10.55 0.42
CA GLN A 197 8.55 10.79 1.86
C GLN A 197 8.04 9.55 2.61
N ASN A 198 8.55 9.34 3.82
CA ASN A 198 8.19 8.19 4.66
C ASN A 198 6.72 8.18 5.10
N ASN A 199 6.19 6.98 5.37
CA ASN A 199 4.85 6.78 5.89
C ASN A 199 3.76 7.38 4.98
N SER A 200 3.94 7.33 3.68
CA SER A 200 3.04 7.92 2.69
C SER A 200 2.31 6.87 1.87
N PHE A 201 1.06 7.14 1.53
CA PHE A 201 0.22 6.24 0.75
C PHE A 201 -0.35 6.94 -0.47
N ILE A 202 -0.38 6.27 -1.62
CA ILE A 202 -1.01 6.79 -2.84
C ILE A 202 -2.08 5.82 -3.34
N ILE A 203 -3.25 6.38 -3.67
CA ILE A 203 -4.36 5.71 -4.36
C ILE A 203 -4.75 6.60 -5.54
N GLY A 204 -4.26 6.31 -6.75
CA GLY A 204 -4.54 7.16 -7.91
C GLY A 204 -3.49 7.04 -8.98
N SER A 205 -3.37 8.07 -9.82
CA SER A 205 -2.42 8.12 -10.93
C SER A 205 -1.84 9.52 -11.09
N GLY A 206 -0.57 9.62 -11.49
CA GLY A 206 0.13 10.88 -11.69
C GLY A 206 0.37 11.68 -10.40
N ILE A 207 0.43 11.00 -9.25
CA ILE A 207 0.56 11.66 -7.95
C ILE A 207 2.02 11.59 -7.49
N THR A 208 2.57 12.75 -7.10
CA THR A 208 3.83 12.82 -6.35
C THR A 208 3.55 13.23 -4.91
N SER A 209 4.07 12.46 -3.94
CA SER A 209 3.90 12.78 -2.53
C SER A 209 4.53 14.13 -2.18
N GLN A 210 3.83 14.96 -1.42
CA GLN A 210 4.27 16.30 -1.02
C GLN A 210 4.62 16.40 0.48
N GLY A 211 4.33 15.36 1.26
CA GLY A 211 4.60 15.33 2.70
C GLY A 211 4.60 13.91 3.24
N ALA A 212 5.28 13.72 4.37
CA ALA A 212 5.29 12.45 5.10
C ALA A 212 3.98 12.24 5.88
N CYS A 213 3.71 10.99 6.26
CA CYS A 213 2.52 10.61 7.06
C CYS A 213 1.18 11.03 6.42
N THR A 214 1.10 10.97 5.09
CA THR A 214 -0.05 11.48 4.34
C THR A 214 -0.56 10.46 3.32
N THR A 215 -1.89 10.37 3.18
CA THR A 215 -2.52 9.62 2.09
C THR A 215 -2.93 10.57 0.97
N PHE A 216 -2.46 10.29 -0.24
CA PHE A 216 -2.74 11.09 -1.44
C PHE A 216 -3.72 10.34 -2.34
N VAL A 217 -4.75 11.03 -2.79
CA VAL A 217 -5.75 10.49 -3.71
C VAL A 217 -6.09 11.52 -4.80
N ASN A 218 -6.37 11.10 -6.04
CA ASN A 218 -6.79 12.04 -7.09
C ASN A 218 -8.18 12.62 -6.80
N ASN A 219 -9.13 11.75 -6.46
CA ASN A 219 -10.49 12.13 -6.14
C ASN A 219 -10.99 11.25 -5.00
N LEU A 220 -11.55 11.88 -3.98
CA LEU A 220 -12.23 11.20 -2.89
C LEU A 220 -13.74 11.36 -3.09
N ALA A 221 -14.43 10.27 -3.37
CA ALA A 221 -15.88 10.26 -3.46
C ALA A 221 -16.47 9.53 -2.25
N PHE A 222 -17.40 10.20 -1.56
CA PHE A 222 -18.18 9.58 -0.52
C PHE A 222 -19.47 9.06 -1.14
N PHE A 223 -19.61 7.75 -1.26
CA PHE A 223 -20.84 7.12 -1.75
C PHE A 223 -21.69 6.64 -0.60
N ALA A 224 -22.98 7.06 -0.56
CA ALA A 224 -24.00 6.30 0.12
C ALA A 224 -24.32 5.09 -0.77
N HIS A 225 -24.03 3.87 -0.30
CA HIS A 225 -24.19 2.65 -1.09
C HIS A 225 -25.66 2.23 -1.20
N GLY A 226 -26.18 2.28 -2.43
CA GLY A 226 -27.48 1.68 -2.78
C GLY A 226 -28.70 2.52 -2.38
N ASN A 227 -29.88 2.03 -2.71
CA ASN A 227 -31.21 2.56 -2.39
C ASN A 227 -31.50 2.51 -0.87
N GLN A 228 -30.50 2.64 -0.07
CA GLN A 228 -30.49 2.71 1.38
C GLN A 228 -30.32 4.17 1.76
N THR A 229 -31.19 4.68 2.59
CA THR A 229 -30.84 5.75 3.52
C THR A 229 -29.37 5.51 3.93
N PRO A 230 -28.47 6.50 3.88
CA PRO A 230 -27.09 6.30 4.23
C PRO A 230 -27.01 5.46 5.49
N SER A 231 -26.72 4.15 5.33
CA SER A 231 -26.44 3.31 6.47
C SER A 231 -25.08 3.76 6.96
N ILE A 232 -25.09 4.89 7.63
CA ILE A 232 -24.00 5.34 8.44
C ILE A 232 -24.01 4.36 9.62
N GLY A 233 -23.50 3.18 9.44
CA GLY A 233 -23.40 2.07 10.37
C GLY A 233 -23.74 2.35 11.84
N THR A 234 -22.95 1.96 12.79
CA THR A 234 -23.02 2.43 14.19
C THR A 234 -22.39 3.81 14.38
N ALA A 235 -21.68 4.34 13.36
CA ALA A 235 -21.18 5.71 13.34
C ALA A 235 -22.27 6.64 12.78
N ASN A 236 -22.63 7.68 13.52
CA ASN A 236 -23.66 8.64 13.13
C ASN A 236 -23.20 9.66 12.08
N THR A 237 -21.98 9.53 11.55
CA THR A 237 -21.37 10.46 10.59
C THR A 237 -20.53 9.74 9.56
N ALA A 238 -20.45 10.29 8.33
CA ALA A 238 -19.58 9.87 7.26
C ALA A 238 -19.03 11.09 6.51
N GLY A 239 -17.73 11.28 6.51
CA GLY A 239 -17.10 12.43 5.88
C GLY A 239 -15.71 12.76 6.42
N GLU A 240 -15.36 14.02 6.31
CA GLU A 240 -14.10 14.57 6.82
C GLU A 240 -14.17 14.79 8.34
N LEU A 241 -13.44 14.00 9.10
CA LEU A 241 -13.35 14.08 10.55
C LEU A 241 -11.99 14.60 10.97
N ILE A 242 -11.97 15.50 11.94
CA ILE A 242 -10.74 15.92 12.62
C ILE A 242 -10.76 15.49 14.08
N TYR A 243 -9.61 15.12 14.61
CA TYR A 243 -9.43 14.59 15.97
C TYR A 243 -8.54 15.55 16.76
N VAL A 244 -9.09 16.70 17.12
CA VAL A 244 -8.38 17.82 17.77
C VAL A 244 -9.04 18.17 19.09
N GLY A 245 -8.22 18.55 20.09
CA GLY A 245 -8.67 18.92 21.42
C GLY A 245 -9.07 17.73 22.28
N SER A 246 -9.41 18.01 23.54
CA SER A 246 -9.86 17.01 24.50
C SER A 246 -11.18 17.40 25.19
N THR A 247 -11.92 18.33 24.59
CA THR A 247 -13.23 18.78 25.10
C THR A 247 -14.23 17.62 25.08
N THR A 248 -14.98 17.45 26.13
CA THR A 248 -16.13 16.53 26.14
C THR A 248 -17.24 17.13 25.29
N VAL A 249 -17.63 16.42 24.24
CA VAL A 249 -18.66 16.83 23.28
C VAL A 249 -19.85 15.88 23.31
N THR A 250 -20.99 16.37 22.84
CA THR A 250 -22.24 15.60 22.72
C THR A 250 -22.54 15.34 21.23
N ALA A 251 -22.83 14.08 20.90
CA ALA A 251 -23.15 13.66 19.54
C ALA A 251 -24.23 14.52 18.87
N GLY A 252 -23.99 14.91 17.62
CA GLY A 252 -24.91 15.72 16.82
C GLY A 252 -24.90 17.21 17.09
N ASN A 253 -24.28 17.67 18.17
CA ASN A 253 -24.16 19.11 18.44
C ASN A 253 -23.06 19.74 17.58
N VAL A 254 -23.28 20.99 17.20
CA VAL A 254 -22.33 21.84 16.47
C VAL A 254 -21.47 22.62 17.45
N TYR A 255 -20.19 22.62 17.20
CA TYR A 255 -19.18 23.31 18.00
C TYR A 255 -18.36 24.27 17.14
N TYR A 256 -17.81 25.32 17.72
CA TYR A 256 -16.76 26.11 17.10
C TYR A 256 -15.41 25.87 17.76
N LEU A 257 -14.35 25.95 16.95
CA LEU A 257 -12.99 25.85 17.46
C LEU A 257 -12.55 27.17 18.07
N ALA A 258 -12.11 27.14 19.32
CA ALA A 258 -11.64 28.30 20.08
C ALA A 258 -10.25 28.06 20.64
N GLU A 259 -9.54 29.16 20.90
CA GLU A 259 -8.24 29.17 21.58
C GLU A 259 -8.35 30.06 22.84
N PRO A 260 -8.84 29.52 23.97
CA PRO A 260 -9.03 30.28 25.20
C PRO A 260 -7.70 30.70 25.84
N SER A 261 -6.60 30.04 25.53
CA SER A 261 -5.24 30.39 25.92
C SER A 261 -4.24 29.91 24.86
N ALA A 262 -3.12 30.59 24.71
CA ALA A 262 -2.12 30.30 23.68
C ALA A 262 -1.73 28.83 23.66
N GLY A 263 -1.87 28.20 22.49
CA GLY A 263 -1.53 26.79 22.25
C GLY A 263 -2.58 25.77 22.73
N THR A 264 -3.76 26.20 23.18
CA THR A 264 -4.83 25.30 23.63
C THR A 264 -6.06 25.40 22.75
N SER A 265 -6.31 24.39 21.93
CA SER A 265 -7.52 24.30 21.10
C SER A 265 -8.64 23.60 21.87
N VAL A 266 -9.79 24.23 21.98
CA VAL A 266 -11.00 23.67 22.59
C VAL A 266 -12.20 23.80 21.67
N TRP A 267 -13.15 22.90 21.83
CA TRP A 267 -14.45 22.97 21.16
C TRP A 267 -15.49 23.51 22.11
N LEU A 268 -16.11 24.61 21.75
CA LEU A 268 -17.22 25.22 22.49
C LEU A 268 -18.49 25.14 21.66
N LEU A 269 -19.66 25.02 22.32
CA LEU A 269 -20.94 24.96 21.62
C LEU A 269 -21.14 26.21 20.75
N ALA A 270 -21.44 25.99 19.49
CA ALA A 270 -21.74 27.04 18.54
C ALA A 270 -23.16 27.56 18.79
N ASP A 271 -23.33 28.86 18.62
CA ASP A 271 -24.58 29.55 18.92
C ASP A 271 -24.75 30.72 17.96
N ALA A 272 -25.92 30.84 17.35
CA ALA A 272 -26.21 31.91 16.41
C ALA A 272 -26.48 33.27 17.09
N ASP A 273 -26.69 33.30 18.41
CA ASP A 273 -26.98 34.55 19.18
C ASP A 273 -25.76 35.49 19.25
N ALA A 274 -24.57 35.04 18.86
CA ALA A 274 -23.38 35.89 18.92
C ALA A 274 -22.37 35.55 17.83
N ALA A 275 -21.77 36.57 17.20
CA ALA A 275 -20.75 36.41 16.19
C ALA A 275 -19.53 35.63 16.70
N SER A 276 -19.16 35.78 17.98
CA SER A 276 -18.00 35.09 18.58
C SER A 276 -18.12 33.55 18.64
N SER A 277 -19.34 33.01 18.68
CA SER A 277 -19.64 31.57 18.74
C SER A 277 -20.11 30.97 17.42
N SER A 278 -20.32 31.79 16.38
CA SER A 278 -20.91 31.37 15.10
C SER A 278 -20.04 31.57 13.87
N THR A 279 -19.01 32.42 13.93
CA THR A 279 -18.22 32.83 12.75
C THR A 279 -16.91 32.04 12.59
N ASN A 280 -16.44 31.36 13.62
CA ASN A 280 -15.23 30.51 13.60
C ASN A 280 -15.43 29.23 12.82
N MET A 281 -14.41 28.38 12.79
CA MET A 281 -14.47 27.04 12.23
C MET A 281 -15.49 26.19 12.98
N LEU A 282 -16.54 25.73 12.27
CA LEU A 282 -17.58 24.89 12.83
C LEU A 282 -17.31 23.41 12.54
N ALA A 283 -17.68 22.54 13.49
CA ALA A 283 -17.71 21.11 13.30
C ALA A 283 -18.83 20.48 14.13
N MET A 284 -19.35 19.33 13.68
CA MET A 284 -20.35 18.55 14.40
C MET A 284 -19.72 17.38 15.11
N ALA A 285 -20.06 17.14 16.37
CA ALA A 285 -19.54 15.98 17.11
C ALA A 285 -20.08 14.67 16.54
N ALA A 286 -19.18 13.79 16.12
CA ALA A 286 -19.52 12.49 15.55
C ALA A 286 -20.00 11.46 16.60
N GLY A 287 -19.69 11.73 17.86
CA GLY A 287 -20.08 10.91 19.02
C GLY A 287 -20.06 11.71 20.30
N SER A 288 -20.47 11.10 21.41
CA SER A 288 -20.35 11.69 22.75
C SER A 288 -19.08 11.23 23.43
N GLY A 289 -18.27 12.16 23.96
CA GLY A 289 -17.00 11.87 24.60
C GLY A 289 -15.93 12.93 24.30
N ALA A 290 -14.64 12.58 24.51
CA ALA A 290 -13.56 13.50 24.19
C ALA A 290 -13.44 13.71 22.68
N SER A 291 -13.33 14.95 22.20
CA SER A 291 -13.34 15.34 20.78
C SER A 291 -12.23 14.64 19.96
N ASN A 292 -11.06 14.42 20.55
CA ASN A 292 -9.95 13.68 19.93
C ASN A 292 -10.15 12.15 19.89
N ALA A 293 -11.19 11.64 20.55
CA ALA A 293 -11.53 10.21 20.53
C ALA A 293 -12.73 9.92 19.61
N VAL A 294 -13.76 10.78 19.64
CA VAL A 294 -14.99 10.56 18.87
C VAL A 294 -14.97 11.19 17.48
N GLY A 295 -14.12 12.20 17.27
CA GLY A 295 -13.99 12.93 16.00
C GLY A 295 -15.03 14.06 15.86
N MET A 296 -14.62 15.09 15.13
CA MET A 296 -15.42 16.27 14.80
C MET A 296 -15.59 16.33 13.28
N LEU A 297 -16.82 16.17 12.79
CA LEU A 297 -17.17 16.23 11.38
C LEU A 297 -17.10 17.68 10.90
N ILE A 298 -16.21 17.97 9.96
CA ILE A 298 -16.10 19.31 9.35
C ILE A 298 -16.87 19.40 8.04
N ARG A 299 -17.04 18.26 7.35
CA ARG A 299 -17.86 18.16 6.13
C ARG A 299 -18.25 16.70 5.87
N GLY A 300 -19.53 16.47 5.55
CA GLY A 300 -20.03 15.14 5.21
C GLY A 300 -21.47 14.89 5.64
N PHE A 301 -21.85 13.63 5.68
CA PHE A 301 -23.20 13.22 6.09
C PHE A 301 -23.27 12.97 7.60
N ALA A 302 -24.38 13.39 8.21
CA ALA A 302 -24.69 13.12 9.60
C ALA A 302 -26.14 12.65 9.75
N ARG A 303 -26.37 11.70 10.67
CA ARG A 303 -27.69 11.19 11.04
C ARG A 303 -27.75 10.98 12.55
N PHE A 304 -28.58 11.74 13.22
CA PHE A 304 -28.82 11.61 14.64
C PHE A 304 -30.34 11.64 14.87
N THR A 305 -30.94 10.50 15.04
CA THR A 305 -32.40 10.34 15.18
C THR A 305 -32.96 11.25 16.27
N SER A 306 -33.94 12.06 15.90
CA SER A 306 -34.62 13.04 16.78
C SER A 306 -33.73 14.15 17.37
N VAL A 307 -32.61 14.43 16.74
CA VAL A 307 -31.68 15.53 17.16
C VAL A 307 -31.93 16.80 16.37
N PHE A 308 -32.18 16.66 15.06
CA PHE A 308 -32.25 17.82 14.17
C PHE A 308 -33.68 18.38 13.97
N GLY A 309 -34.71 17.61 14.30
CA GLY A 309 -36.10 18.05 14.18
C GLY A 309 -36.54 18.34 12.74
N LEU A 310 -36.12 17.50 11.78
CA LEU A 310 -36.31 17.75 10.34
C LEU A 310 -37.60 17.22 9.75
N THR A 311 -38.45 16.53 10.54
CA THR A 311 -39.70 15.94 10.04
C THR A 311 -40.58 16.99 9.34
N GLY A 312 -40.92 16.74 8.06
CA GLY A 312 -41.71 17.63 7.23
C GLY A 312 -40.93 18.78 6.57
N THR A 313 -39.62 18.81 6.66
CA THR A 313 -38.78 19.76 5.90
C THR A 313 -38.63 19.31 4.46
N THR A 314 -38.35 20.26 3.55
CA THR A 314 -38.11 19.92 2.15
C THR A 314 -36.71 19.41 1.95
N ILE A 315 -36.54 18.25 1.23
CA ILE A 315 -35.22 17.73 0.86
C ILE A 315 -34.49 18.78 0.02
N GLY A 316 -33.19 18.98 0.29
CA GLY A 316 -32.35 20.01 -0.34
C GLY A 316 -32.44 21.38 0.29
N SER A 317 -33.35 21.64 1.26
CA SER A 317 -33.42 22.91 1.97
C SER A 317 -32.14 23.14 2.82
N PRO A 318 -31.72 24.42 2.92
CA PRO A 318 -30.61 24.78 3.78
C PRO A 318 -30.95 24.61 5.26
N LEU A 319 -29.93 24.30 6.04
CA LEU A 319 -29.97 24.25 7.49
C LEU A 319 -29.05 25.32 8.05
N TYR A 320 -29.50 25.98 9.08
CA TYR A 320 -28.81 27.10 9.71
C TYR A 320 -28.30 26.73 11.10
N LEU A 321 -27.27 27.42 11.56
CA LEU A 321 -26.91 27.42 12.98
C LEU A 321 -28.08 27.95 13.80
N SER A 322 -28.41 27.27 14.90
CA SER A 322 -29.53 27.64 15.79
C SER A 322 -29.09 28.68 16.82
N THR A 323 -30.04 29.48 17.30
CA THR A 323 -29.93 30.28 18.53
C THR A 323 -29.97 29.40 19.80
N THR A 324 -30.20 28.09 19.67
CA THR A 324 -29.99 27.15 20.76
C THR A 324 -28.60 26.59 20.63
N ALA A 325 -27.75 26.79 21.63
CA ALA A 325 -26.34 26.40 21.60
C ALA A 325 -26.14 24.95 21.21
N GLY A 326 -25.31 24.70 20.19
CA GLY A 326 -25.03 23.39 19.60
C GLY A 326 -26.09 22.88 18.62
N GLY A 327 -27.21 23.56 18.43
CA GLY A 327 -28.30 23.14 17.56
C GLY A 327 -28.15 23.59 16.11
N ILE A 328 -28.95 22.95 15.24
CA ILE A 328 -29.23 23.39 13.88
C ILE A 328 -30.73 23.61 13.71
N THR A 329 -31.14 24.42 12.72
CA THR A 329 -32.54 24.74 12.49
C THR A 329 -32.84 24.83 10.98
N PRO A 330 -34.04 24.41 10.52
CA PRO A 330 -34.45 24.57 9.13
C PRO A 330 -34.83 26.01 8.73
N GLY A 331 -35.07 26.90 9.74
CA GLY A 331 -35.33 28.30 9.50
C GLY A 331 -34.16 29.19 9.92
N PRO A 332 -33.86 30.27 9.19
CA PRO A 332 -32.80 31.18 9.60
C PRO A 332 -33.16 31.92 10.92
N PRO A 333 -32.19 32.17 11.80
CA PRO A 333 -32.35 33.09 12.93
C PRO A 333 -32.87 34.43 12.48
N SER A 334 -33.61 35.14 13.34
CA SER A 334 -34.28 36.40 12.97
C SER A 334 -34.21 37.51 14.03
N GLY A 335 -33.52 37.27 15.15
CA GLY A 335 -33.31 38.28 16.19
C GLY A 335 -32.21 39.27 15.79
N THR A 336 -32.31 40.51 16.35
CA THR A 336 -31.23 41.50 16.21
C THR A 336 -29.96 41.00 16.89
N GLY A 337 -28.83 41.01 16.15
CA GLY A 337 -27.56 40.47 16.60
C GLY A 337 -27.35 38.98 16.28
N ASP A 338 -28.42 38.29 15.84
CA ASP A 338 -28.27 36.89 15.41
C ASP A 338 -27.40 36.75 14.14
N VAL A 339 -26.69 35.65 14.05
CA VAL A 339 -25.88 35.30 12.88
C VAL A 339 -26.60 34.27 12.03
N VAL A 340 -26.92 34.61 10.80
CA VAL A 340 -27.44 33.70 9.79
C VAL A 340 -26.27 33.04 9.10
N ARG A 341 -26.05 31.73 9.35
CA ARG A 341 -25.02 30.93 8.72
C ARG A 341 -25.58 29.59 8.31
N VAL A 342 -25.45 29.25 7.01
CA VAL A 342 -25.79 27.90 6.50
C VAL A 342 -24.75 26.90 7.00
N VAL A 343 -25.20 25.82 7.61
CA VAL A 343 -24.33 24.77 8.13
C VAL A 343 -24.51 23.43 7.39
N GLY A 344 -25.49 23.34 6.49
CA GLY A 344 -25.72 22.14 5.72
C GLY A 344 -27.03 22.14 4.96
N HIS A 345 -27.44 20.96 4.48
CA HIS A 345 -28.70 20.77 3.74
C HIS A 345 -29.38 19.47 4.16
N VAL A 346 -30.69 19.44 4.08
CA VAL A 346 -31.52 18.26 4.35
C VAL A 346 -31.35 17.27 3.21
N ILE A 347 -31.03 16.01 3.55
CA ILE A 347 -30.90 14.90 2.60
C ILE A 347 -32.09 13.93 2.72
N ASP A 348 -32.52 13.66 3.94
CA ASP A 348 -33.67 12.83 4.25
C ASP A 348 -34.31 13.35 5.55
N ASP A 349 -35.53 13.82 5.45
CA ASP A 349 -36.29 14.41 6.58
C ASP A 349 -36.86 13.34 7.51
N ALA A 350 -37.23 12.17 6.96
CA ALA A 350 -37.83 11.08 7.73
C ALA A 350 -36.84 10.35 8.64
N THR A 351 -35.59 10.19 8.18
CA THR A 351 -34.51 9.56 8.94
C THR A 351 -33.48 10.55 9.48
N GLU A 352 -33.75 11.85 9.33
CA GLU A 352 -32.91 12.95 9.79
C GLU A 352 -31.45 12.86 9.30
N VAL A 353 -31.28 12.66 7.98
CA VAL A 353 -29.98 12.72 7.34
C VAL A 353 -29.74 14.10 6.77
N ILE A 354 -28.60 14.66 7.11
CA ILE A 354 -28.13 15.96 6.59
C ILE A 354 -26.79 15.80 5.87
N TYR A 355 -26.52 16.71 4.96
CA TYR A 355 -25.16 17.00 4.51
C TYR A 355 -24.65 18.22 5.27
N PHE A 356 -23.77 17.99 6.23
CA PHE A 356 -23.12 19.06 7.01
C PHE A 356 -21.97 19.62 6.19
N ASN A 357 -22.00 20.91 5.95
CA ASN A 357 -20.96 21.66 5.22
C ASN A 357 -21.10 23.13 5.56
N PRO A 358 -20.55 23.59 6.70
CA PRO A 358 -20.66 24.97 7.12
C PRO A 358 -20.12 25.95 6.09
N ASP A 359 -20.96 26.93 5.69
CA ASP A 359 -20.53 27.97 4.77
C ASP A 359 -19.46 28.86 5.43
N GLY A 360 -18.52 29.34 4.61
CA GLY A 360 -17.57 30.38 5.01
C GLY A 360 -18.20 31.78 5.12
N ALA A 361 -19.39 31.97 4.51
CA ALA A 361 -20.13 33.23 4.55
C ALA A 361 -21.21 33.24 5.65
N TRP A 362 -21.41 34.38 6.28
CA TRP A 362 -22.42 34.60 7.29
C TRP A 362 -22.88 36.07 7.30
N VAL A 363 -24.05 36.32 7.87
CA VAL A 363 -24.61 37.65 7.99
C VAL A 363 -25.12 37.84 9.42
N GLU A 364 -24.76 38.93 10.07
CA GLU A 364 -25.32 39.37 11.33
C GLU A 364 -26.52 40.28 11.08
N ILE A 365 -27.61 40.02 11.78
CA ILE A 365 -28.87 40.79 11.64
C ILE A 365 -28.76 42.09 12.44
N ALA A 366 -28.93 43.21 11.75
CA ALA A 366 -28.85 44.55 12.33
C ALA A 366 -30.03 44.89 13.25
#